data_73294fc3430258cb4d38a9a2888ba272
#
_entry.id   73294fc3430258cb4d38a9a2888ba272
#
_cell.length_a   1.000
_cell.length_b   1.000
_cell.length_c   1.000
_cell.angle_alpha   90.00
_cell.angle_beta   90.00
_cell.angle_gamma   90.00
#
_symmetry.space_group_name_H-M   'P 1'
#
loop_
_entity.id
_entity.type
_entity.pdbx_description
1 polymer ?
#
loop_
_entity_poly.entity_id
_entity_poly.type
_entity_poly.pdbx_seq_one_letter_code
_entity_poly.pdbx_strand_id
1 'polypeptide(L)'
;MEKYIHQLKNADFHTRMKVVKAHRKGEKSKKTKYCDDVFTFDIEVSSGWLKNGRVIKYHTGETSEYWNNLEPVALCYIWQFSYNDKVYYGRELRDFTKLLEDIPSDMKIIIWVHNLAYEFQFLCNLFEWDMVFAKNPHKPMKCV
;
A
#
# COMPACT_ATOMS: atom_id res chain seq x y z
N MET A 1 16.49 14.06 1.43
CA MET A 1 15.77 14.86 0.40
C MET A 1 14.48 14.20 -0.06
N GLU A 2 14.46 12.91 -0.44
CA GLU A 2 13.23 12.18 -0.85
C GLU A 2 12.15 12.13 0.23
N LYS A 3 12.52 12.01 1.49
CA LYS A 3 11.59 12.01 2.63
C LYS A 3 10.79 13.33 2.74
N TYR A 4 11.40 14.45 2.39
CA TYR A 4 10.73 15.75 2.36
C TYR A 4 9.71 15.88 1.24
N ILE A 5 10.03 15.39 0.06
CA ILE A 5 9.10 15.42 -1.10
C ILE A 5 7.86 14.59 -0.79
N HIS A 6 8.05 13.43 -0.19
CA HIS A 6 6.96 12.57 0.26
C HIS A 6 6.06 13.27 1.29
N GLN A 7 6.64 13.90 2.31
CA GLN A 7 5.88 14.62 3.35
C GLN A 7 5.09 15.81 2.77
N LEU A 8 5.68 16.58 1.87
CA LEU A 8 4.99 17.70 1.22
C LEU A 8 3.80 17.26 0.37
N LYS A 9 3.93 16.13 -0.33
CA LYS A 9 2.82 15.55 -1.11
C LYS A 9 1.70 15.04 -0.22
N ASN A 10 2.02 14.47 0.93
CA ASN A 10 1.03 14.00 1.89
C ASN A 10 0.22 15.15 2.52
N ALA A 11 0.78 16.35 2.64
CA ALA A 11 0.07 17.49 3.21
C ALA A 11 -1.26 17.80 2.50
N ASP A 12 -1.32 17.61 1.18
CA ASP A 12 -2.56 17.82 0.41
C ASP A 12 -3.65 16.80 0.77
N PHE A 13 -3.27 15.55 0.95
CA PHE A 13 -4.19 14.50 1.37
C PHE A 13 -4.75 14.78 2.77
N HIS A 14 -3.90 15.11 3.73
CA HIS A 14 -4.29 15.47 5.09
C HIS A 14 -5.27 16.66 5.10
N THR A 15 -5.00 17.66 4.28
CA THR A 15 -5.89 18.84 4.15
C THR A 15 -7.24 18.43 3.59
N ARG A 16 -7.28 17.61 2.55
CA ARG A 16 -8.52 17.11 1.94
C ARG A 16 -9.35 16.31 2.94
N MET A 17 -8.74 15.40 3.67
CA MET A 17 -9.45 14.58 4.65
C MET A 17 -10.01 15.41 5.81
N LYS A 18 -9.33 16.46 6.23
CA LYS A 18 -9.85 17.42 7.22
C LYS A 18 -11.08 18.16 6.72
N VAL A 19 -11.10 18.58 5.47
CA VAL A 19 -12.26 19.24 4.83
C VAL A 19 -13.44 18.28 4.78
N VAL A 20 -13.24 17.05 4.32
CA VAL A 20 -14.29 16.02 4.29
C VAL A 20 -14.87 15.78 5.68
N LYS A 21 -14.01 15.65 6.70
CA LYS A 21 -14.42 15.48 8.09
C LYS A 21 -15.25 16.67 8.60
N ALA A 22 -14.87 17.90 8.25
CA ALA A 22 -15.59 19.10 8.64
C ALA A 22 -16.99 19.16 8.01
N HIS A 23 -17.13 18.85 6.73
CA HIS A 23 -18.42 18.78 6.05
C HIS A 23 -19.35 17.74 6.67
N ARG A 24 -18.83 16.60 7.08
CA ARG A 24 -19.63 15.53 7.68
C ARG A 24 -20.13 15.81 9.09
N LYS A 25 -19.44 16.67 9.84
CA LYS A 25 -19.92 17.08 11.19
C LYS A 25 -21.30 17.73 11.19
N GLY A 26 -21.69 18.37 10.11
CA GLY A 26 -23.02 18.98 9.93
C GLY A 26 -24.12 17.99 9.53
N GLU A 27 -23.79 16.74 9.17
CA GLU A 27 -24.73 15.77 8.66
C GLU A 27 -25.28 14.86 9.78
N LYS A 28 -26.59 14.77 9.89
CA LYS A 28 -27.30 13.94 10.89
C LYS A 28 -27.31 12.43 10.57
N SER A 29 -26.66 11.99 9.48
CA SER A 29 -26.71 10.60 9.04
C SER A 29 -25.71 9.72 9.82
N LYS A 30 -26.20 8.64 10.42
CA LYS A 30 -25.40 7.59 11.08
C LYS A 30 -24.82 6.56 10.11
N LYS A 31 -25.10 6.67 8.80
CA LYS A 31 -24.63 5.68 7.81
C LYS A 31 -23.19 5.98 7.40
N THR A 32 -22.37 4.94 7.33
CA THR A 32 -21.03 5.01 6.73
C THR A 32 -21.13 5.55 5.30
N LYS A 33 -20.33 6.55 4.99
CA LYS A 33 -20.29 7.16 3.65
C LYS A 33 -19.02 6.77 2.93
N TYR A 34 -19.16 6.62 1.62
CA TYR A 34 -18.01 6.46 0.73
C TYR A 34 -17.50 7.83 0.28
N CYS A 35 -16.18 7.96 0.15
CA CYS A 35 -15.56 9.07 -0.53
C CYS A 35 -15.69 8.87 -2.03
N ASP A 36 -16.13 9.90 -2.76
CA ASP A 36 -16.32 9.86 -4.22
C ASP A 36 -15.01 10.04 -5.00
N ASP A 37 -13.92 10.37 -4.31
CA ASP A 37 -12.61 10.53 -4.93
C ASP A 37 -12.06 9.17 -5.40
N VAL A 38 -11.23 9.20 -6.44
CA VAL A 38 -10.58 8.01 -7.00
C VAL A 38 -9.23 7.79 -6.33
N PHE A 39 -9.04 6.60 -5.79
CA PHE A 39 -7.79 6.19 -5.15
C PHE A 39 -7.22 4.98 -5.86
N THR A 40 -5.92 4.97 -6.08
CA THR A 40 -5.19 3.79 -6.58
C THR A 40 -3.96 3.54 -5.73
N PHE A 41 -3.51 2.30 -5.70
CA PHE A 41 -2.29 1.90 -5.00
C PHE A 41 -1.48 0.94 -5.85
N ASP A 42 -0.17 1.08 -5.79
CA ASP A 42 0.79 0.23 -6.48
C ASP A 42 2.11 0.19 -5.70
N ILE A 43 2.90 -0.86 -5.92
CA ILE A 43 4.23 -1.02 -5.31
C ILE A 43 5.27 -1.43 -6.34
N GLU A 44 6.52 -1.01 -6.07
CA GLU A 44 7.68 -1.50 -6.79
C GLU A 44 8.50 -2.42 -5.89
N VAL A 45 8.81 -3.59 -6.40
CA VAL A 45 9.47 -4.66 -5.63
C VAL A 45 10.76 -5.10 -6.31
N SER A 46 11.77 -5.28 -5.49
CA SER A 46 13.04 -5.91 -5.88
C SER A 46 13.12 -7.29 -5.26
N SER A 47 13.11 -8.32 -6.08
CA SER A 47 13.30 -9.71 -5.65
C SER A 47 14.74 -10.18 -5.87
N GLY A 48 15.17 -11.15 -5.07
CA GLY A 48 16.50 -11.73 -5.11
C GLY A 48 16.66 -12.81 -4.04
N TRP A 49 17.88 -13.03 -3.61
CA TRP A 49 18.22 -14.00 -2.56
C TRP A 49 19.01 -13.32 -1.45
N LEU A 50 18.78 -13.73 -0.22
CA LEU A 50 19.50 -13.23 0.94
C LEU A 50 20.80 -14.04 1.12
N LYS A 51 21.95 -13.35 1.11
CA LYS A 51 23.26 -13.91 1.40
C LYS A 51 24.03 -12.97 2.34
N ASN A 52 24.38 -13.45 3.53
CA ASN A 52 25.11 -12.67 4.53
C ASN A 52 24.49 -11.30 4.83
N GLY A 53 23.15 -11.25 4.93
CA GLY A 53 22.40 -10.02 5.21
C GLY A 53 22.28 -9.05 4.02
N ARG A 54 22.67 -9.47 2.82
CA ARG A 54 22.57 -8.67 1.58
C ARG A 54 21.70 -9.37 0.55
N VAL A 55 20.92 -8.61 -0.17
CA VAL A 55 20.14 -9.12 -1.30
C VAL A 55 21.04 -9.19 -2.53
N ILE A 56 21.18 -10.38 -3.10
CA ILE A 56 21.90 -10.61 -4.34
C ILE A 56 20.91 -10.93 -5.47
N LYS A 57 21.28 -10.54 -6.68
CA LYS A 57 20.50 -10.82 -7.91
C LYS A 57 21.02 -12.08 -8.57
N TYR A 58 20.13 -12.74 -9.32
CA TYR A 58 20.55 -13.87 -10.14
C TYR A 58 21.69 -13.47 -11.10
N HIS A 59 22.65 -14.34 -11.21
CA HIS A 59 23.73 -14.28 -12.22
C HIS A 59 24.11 -15.69 -12.69
N THR A 60 24.69 -15.79 -13.85
CA THR A 60 24.91 -17.06 -14.54
C THR A 60 26.15 -17.87 -14.09
N GLY A 61 26.87 -17.38 -13.09
CA GLY A 61 28.10 -18.00 -12.59
C GLY A 61 27.90 -19.08 -11.53
N GLU A 62 26.67 -19.31 -11.06
CA GLU A 62 26.39 -20.24 -9.98
C GLU A 62 25.45 -21.35 -10.41
N THR A 63 25.51 -22.47 -9.68
CA THR A 63 24.65 -23.64 -9.92
C THR A 63 23.24 -23.44 -9.37
N SER A 64 22.27 -24.25 -9.85
CA SER A 64 20.92 -24.28 -9.28
C SER A 64 20.93 -24.64 -7.80
N GLU A 65 21.82 -25.53 -7.37
CA GLU A 65 21.96 -25.90 -5.96
C GLU A 65 22.39 -24.71 -5.08
N TYR A 66 23.29 -23.87 -5.58
CA TYR A 66 23.68 -22.63 -4.90
C TYR A 66 22.46 -21.75 -4.61
N TRP A 67 21.61 -21.49 -5.60
CA TRP A 67 20.42 -20.64 -5.45
C TRP A 67 19.37 -21.27 -4.55
N ASN A 68 19.19 -22.59 -4.62
CA ASN A 68 18.22 -23.31 -3.79
C ASN A 68 18.60 -23.32 -2.30
N ASN A 69 19.88 -23.11 -1.96
CA ASN A 69 20.35 -23.01 -0.59
C ASN A 69 20.25 -21.59 -0.01
N LEU A 70 19.80 -20.61 -0.79
CA LEU A 70 19.62 -19.24 -0.33
C LEU A 70 18.16 -18.95 -0.11
N GLU A 71 17.88 -18.07 0.85
CA GLU A 71 16.52 -17.60 1.13
C GLU A 71 16.05 -16.63 0.03
N PRO A 72 14.96 -16.94 -0.70
CA PRO A 72 14.39 -16.00 -1.65
C PRO A 72 13.71 -14.85 -0.89
N VAL A 73 13.94 -13.62 -1.33
CA VAL A 73 13.38 -12.42 -0.72
C VAL A 73 12.77 -11.50 -1.76
N ALA A 74 11.72 -10.80 -1.36
CA ALA A 74 11.10 -9.74 -2.13
C ALA A 74 10.97 -8.50 -1.24
N LEU A 75 11.55 -7.38 -1.66
CA LEU A 75 11.58 -6.13 -0.92
C LEU A 75 10.80 -5.06 -1.68
N CYS A 76 9.73 -4.58 -1.07
CA CYS A 76 9.07 -3.37 -1.54
C CYS A 76 10.00 -2.17 -1.25
N TYR A 77 10.39 -1.45 -2.29
CA TYR A 77 11.29 -0.30 -2.17
C TYR A 77 10.62 1.03 -2.51
N ILE A 78 9.46 1.01 -3.13
CA ILE A 78 8.58 2.17 -3.35
C ILE A 78 7.13 1.69 -3.28
N TRP A 79 6.30 2.44 -2.58
CA TRP A 79 4.86 2.40 -2.72
C TRP A 79 4.36 3.70 -3.35
N GLN A 80 3.28 3.63 -4.09
CA GLN A 80 2.63 4.73 -4.76
C GLN A 80 1.14 4.72 -4.42
N PHE A 81 0.60 5.88 -4.10
CA PHE A 81 -0.81 6.06 -3.82
C PHE A 81 -1.30 7.29 -4.55
N SER A 82 -2.24 7.12 -5.45
CA SER A 82 -2.83 8.24 -6.14
C SER A 82 -4.19 8.60 -5.55
N TYR A 83 -4.45 9.87 -5.59
CA TYR A 83 -5.66 10.51 -5.15
C TYR A 83 -6.05 11.52 -6.23
N ASN A 84 -7.09 11.19 -6.98
CA ASN A 84 -7.44 11.87 -8.22
C ASN A 84 -6.24 11.91 -9.18
N ASP A 85 -5.72 13.10 -9.50
CA ASP A 85 -4.58 13.33 -10.38
C ASP A 85 -3.24 13.54 -9.65
N LYS A 86 -3.23 13.38 -8.33
CA LYS A 86 -2.03 13.53 -7.50
C LYS A 86 -1.46 12.18 -7.11
N VAL A 87 -0.14 12.06 -7.10
CA VAL A 87 0.56 10.84 -6.69
C VAL A 87 1.40 11.13 -5.45
N TYR A 88 1.19 10.31 -4.43
CA TYR A 88 1.99 10.24 -3.21
C TYR A 88 2.85 8.99 -3.28
N TYR A 89 4.05 9.05 -2.75
CA TYR A 89 4.94 7.90 -2.75
C TYR A 89 5.87 7.90 -1.55
N GLY A 90 6.37 6.74 -1.20
CA GLY A 90 7.32 6.57 -0.12
C GLY A 90 8.08 5.25 -0.22
N ARG A 91 9.05 5.07 0.65
CA ARG A 91 9.88 3.86 0.69
C ARG A 91 9.46 2.90 1.79
N GLU A 92 8.91 3.41 2.88
CA GLU A 92 8.44 2.62 4.00
C GLU A 92 6.93 2.39 3.89
N LEU A 93 6.48 1.16 3.77
CA LEU A 93 5.04 0.84 3.73
C LEU A 93 4.27 1.33 4.96
N ARG A 94 4.94 1.44 6.10
CA ARG A 94 4.34 2.05 7.31
C ARG A 94 3.98 3.52 7.14
N ASP A 95 4.61 4.24 6.24
CA ASP A 95 4.23 5.63 5.95
C ASP A 95 2.92 5.69 5.15
N PHE A 96 2.64 4.67 4.35
CA PHE A 96 1.34 4.52 3.70
C PHE A 96 0.22 4.29 4.74
N THR A 97 0.44 3.45 5.76
CA THR A 97 -0.57 3.28 6.83
C THR A 97 -0.85 4.58 7.55
N LYS A 98 0.18 5.35 7.89
CA LYS A 98 0.03 6.68 8.52
C LYS A 98 -0.74 7.67 7.63
N LEU A 99 -0.55 7.61 6.31
CA LEU A 99 -1.32 8.43 5.38
C LEU A 99 -2.82 8.12 5.49
N LEU A 100 -3.18 6.85 5.60
CA LEU A 100 -4.57 6.40 5.71
C LEU A 100 -5.23 6.71 7.08
N GLU A 101 -4.45 6.93 8.14
CA GLU A 101 -4.96 7.28 9.48
C GLU A 101 -5.76 8.59 9.49
N ASP A 102 -5.55 9.47 8.51
CA ASP A 102 -6.32 10.71 8.39
C ASP A 102 -7.73 10.52 7.82
N ILE A 103 -8.03 9.34 7.28
CA ILE A 103 -9.37 9.04 6.79
C ILE A 103 -10.32 8.95 7.97
N PRO A 104 -11.42 9.73 7.97
CA PRO A 104 -12.41 9.67 9.05
C PRO A 104 -12.94 8.25 9.24
N SER A 105 -13.03 7.79 10.49
CA SER A 105 -13.45 6.42 10.85
C SER A 105 -14.86 6.04 10.36
N ASP A 106 -15.72 7.03 10.12
CA ASP A 106 -17.07 6.86 9.59
C ASP A 106 -17.15 6.97 8.06
N MET A 107 -15.99 7.09 7.39
CA MET A 107 -15.87 7.15 5.93
C MET A 107 -15.13 5.92 5.42
N LYS A 108 -15.57 5.41 4.28
CA LYS A 108 -14.87 4.37 3.51
C LYS A 108 -14.31 4.98 2.23
N ILE A 109 -13.14 4.52 1.85
CA ILE A 109 -12.55 4.79 0.54
C ILE A 109 -12.45 3.48 -0.24
N ILE A 110 -12.48 3.57 -1.56
CA ILE A 110 -12.23 2.43 -2.45
C ILE A 110 -10.89 2.68 -3.12
N ILE A 111 -9.93 1.83 -2.80
CA ILE A 111 -8.60 1.87 -3.40
C ILE A 111 -8.54 0.81 -4.50
N TRP A 112 -8.30 1.24 -5.72
CA TRP A 112 -8.12 0.36 -6.86
C TRP A 112 -6.66 -0.09 -6.95
N VAL A 113 -6.46 -1.38 -7.11
CA VAL A 113 -5.13 -2.02 -7.19
C VAL A 113 -5.08 -2.86 -8.43
N HIS A 114 -4.03 -2.71 -9.25
CA HIS A 114 -3.93 -3.41 -10.53
C HIS A 114 -3.77 -4.92 -10.34
N ASN A 115 -2.91 -5.34 -9.43
CA ASN A 115 -2.65 -6.76 -9.14
C ASN A 115 -2.73 -7.03 -7.64
N LEU A 116 -3.93 -6.91 -7.07
CA LEU A 116 -4.16 -7.05 -5.63
C LEU A 116 -3.57 -8.35 -5.05
N ALA A 117 -3.54 -9.43 -5.82
CA ALA A 117 -2.95 -10.70 -5.37
C ALA A 117 -1.46 -10.60 -5.06
N TYR A 118 -0.75 -9.70 -5.73
CA TYR A 118 0.65 -9.43 -5.50
C TYR A 118 0.87 -8.42 -4.38
N GLU A 119 0.24 -7.27 -4.46
CA GLU A 119 0.36 -6.20 -3.47
C GLU A 119 -0.14 -6.63 -2.08
N PHE A 120 -1.17 -7.48 -2.03
CA PHE A 120 -1.72 -7.99 -0.78
C PHE A 120 -0.69 -8.76 0.06
N GLN A 121 0.27 -9.44 -0.55
CA GLN A 121 1.32 -10.15 0.17
C GLN A 121 2.18 -9.21 1.02
N PHE A 122 2.31 -7.94 0.61
CA PHE A 122 3.04 -6.91 1.34
C PHE A 122 2.14 -6.14 2.32
N LEU A 123 0.83 -6.13 2.08
CA LEU A 123 -0.14 -5.38 2.87
C LEU A 123 -0.81 -6.23 3.95
N CYS A 124 -0.85 -7.57 3.81
CA CYS A 124 -1.64 -8.45 4.66
C CYS A 124 -1.33 -8.33 6.16
N ASN A 125 -0.08 -8.03 6.52
CA ASN A 125 0.36 -7.87 7.90
C ASN A 125 0.40 -6.41 8.38
N LEU A 126 0.01 -5.45 7.54
CA LEU A 126 0.02 -4.02 7.87
C LEU A 126 -1.32 -3.52 8.37
N PHE A 127 -2.38 -4.24 8.05
CA PHE A 127 -3.76 -3.87 8.37
C PHE A 127 -4.48 -5.05 9.03
N GLU A 128 -5.45 -4.72 9.86
CA GLU A 128 -6.48 -5.66 10.28
C GLU A 128 -7.56 -5.69 9.20
N TRP A 129 -7.86 -6.86 8.69
CA TRP A 129 -8.79 -7.04 7.59
C TRP A 129 -10.11 -7.63 8.11
N ASP A 130 -11.20 -6.90 7.96
CA ASP A 130 -12.53 -7.40 8.30
C ASP A 130 -12.93 -8.57 7.39
N MET A 131 -12.52 -8.52 6.13
CA MET A 131 -12.85 -9.54 5.14
C MET A 131 -11.85 -9.55 3.99
N VAL A 132 -11.45 -10.76 3.58
CA VAL A 132 -10.65 -10.98 2.37
C VAL A 132 -11.46 -11.91 1.44
N PHE A 133 -11.88 -11.36 0.32
CA PHE A 133 -12.54 -12.11 -0.74
C PHE A 133 -11.50 -12.61 -1.75
N ALA A 134 -11.36 -13.92 -1.89
CA ALA A 134 -10.36 -14.51 -2.76
C ALA A 134 -10.96 -15.64 -3.60
N LYS A 135 -10.55 -15.73 -4.88
CA LYS A 135 -10.90 -16.85 -5.76
C LYS A 135 -10.22 -18.15 -5.31
N ASN A 136 -9.02 -18.02 -4.75
CA ASN A 136 -8.28 -19.06 -4.06
C ASN A 136 -7.33 -18.39 -3.05
N PRO A 137 -6.66 -19.12 -2.13
CA PRO A 137 -5.83 -18.55 -1.06
C PRO A 137 -4.75 -17.54 -1.53
N HIS A 138 -4.34 -17.62 -2.79
CA HIS A 138 -3.29 -16.77 -3.35
C HIS A 138 -3.80 -15.69 -4.32
N LYS A 139 -5.13 -15.54 -4.47
CA LYS A 139 -5.72 -14.57 -5.41
C LYS A 139 -6.84 -13.76 -4.76
N PRO A 140 -6.53 -12.88 -3.81
CA PRO A 140 -7.50 -11.95 -3.27
C PRO A 140 -8.01 -11.02 -4.38
N MET A 141 -9.31 -10.77 -4.36
CA MET A 141 -10.00 -9.91 -5.32
C MET A 141 -10.55 -8.63 -4.66
N LYS A 142 -10.83 -8.72 -3.36
CA LYS A 142 -11.32 -7.61 -2.55
C LYS A 142 -10.91 -7.85 -1.11
N CYS A 143 -10.37 -6.83 -0.46
CA CYS A 143 -10.06 -6.81 0.96
C CYS A 143 -10.76 -5.62 1.63
N VAL A 144 -11.26 -5.82 2.83
CA VAL A 144 -11.98 -4.79 3.62
C VAL A 144 -11.43 -4.76 5.02
#